data_08941c2787c991fb2de92a946069eed8
#
_entry.id   08941c2787c991fb2de92a946069eed8
#
_cell.length_a   1.000
_cell.length_b   1.000
_cell.length_c   1.000
_cell.angle_alpha   90.00
_cell.angle_beta   90.00
_cell.angle_gamma   90.00
#
_symmetry.space_group_name_H-M   'P 1'
#
loop_
_entity.id
_entity.type
_entity.pdbx_description
1 polymer ?
#
loop_
_entity_poly.entity_id
_entity_poly.type
_entity_poly.pdbx_seq_one_letter_code
_entity_poly.pdbx_strand_id
1 'polypeptide(L)'
;MSIDVPEDFLGVVTQLLALRKGRMEAMVNHGTGWVRLDYRVPARGLIGFRTEFLTETRGTGILHHVFDGFEPWFGDLRTRPSGSLVADRRGPTTTYSLLSLQERGSLFLGPGVEVYEGMVIGENARSEDMDVNPTKERKLTNMRSSTAEELVRLIPPRPLSLDQALEFIREDECVEVTPASIRLRKVVLDQADRARSAKRARVAAAG
;
A
#
# COMPACT_ATOMS: atom_id res chain seq x y z
N MET A 1 23.59 -1.15 6.78
CA MET A 1 23.19 -0.61 5.47
C MET A 1 23.96 0.67 5.22
N SER A 2 24.59 0.80 4.05
CA SER A 2 25.33 2.01 3.66
C SER A 2 24.66 2.65 2.45
N ILE A 3 24.51 3.96 2.49
CA ILE A 3 23.83 4.77 1.48
C ILE A 3 24.75 5.92 1.07
N ASP A 4 24.93 6.10 -0.22
CA ASP A 4 25.59 7.28 -0.79
C ASP A 4 24.55 8.11 -1.55
N VAL A 5 24.37 9.37 -1.17
CA VAL A 5 23.42 10.30 -1.78
C VAL A 5 24.01 11.70 -1.95
N PRO A 6 23.57 12.46 -2.97
CA PRO A 6 23.82 13.89 -3.03
C PRO A 6 23.25 14.60 -1.79
N GLU A 7 23.91 15.66 -1.34
CA GLU A 7 23.52 16.43 -0.14
C GLU A 7 22.09 16.92 -0.16
N ASP A 8 21.56 17.25 -1.35
CA ASP A 8 20.18 17.72 -1.53
C ASP A 8 19.13 16.70 -1.08
N PHE A 9 19.45 15.40 -1.11
CA PHE A 9 18.53 14.31 -0.72
C PHE A 9 18.75 13.81 0.71
N LEU A 10 19.71 14.36 1.45
CA LEU A 10 20.04 13.93 2.82
C LEU A 10 18.81 13.97 3.72
N GLY A 11 18.04 15.05 3.69
CA GLY A 11 16.88 15.24 4.54
C GLY A 11 15.78 14.21 4.28
N VAL A 12 15.43 14.00 3.00
CA VAL A 12 14.37 13.06 2.63
C VAL A 12 14.77 11.62 2.96
N VAL A 13 16.01 11.21 2.69
CA VAL A 13 16.49 9.86 3.00
C VAL A 13 16.52 9.60 4.51
N THR A 14 16.97 10.58 5.29
CA THR A 14 16.95 10.48 6.76
C THR A 14 15.54 10.32 7.29
N GLN A 15 14.57 11.08 6.76
CA GLN A 15 13.16 10.97 7.13
C GLN A 15 12.56 9.61 6.78
N LEU A 16 12.82 9.10 5.57
CA LEU A 16 12.37 7.77 5.13
C LEU A 16 12.86 6.65 6.06
N LEU A 17 14.13 6.73 6.46
CA LEU A 17 14.74 5.73 7.34
C LEU A 17 14.23 5.85 8.78
N ALA A 18 13.96 7.06 9.27
CA ALA A 18 13.38 7.27 10.59
C ALA A 18 11.98 6.64 10.71
N LEU A 19 11.13 6.79 9.69
CA LEU A 19 9.82 6.12 9.62
C LEU A 19 9.94 4.59 9.63
N ARG A 20 11.04 4.06 9.09
CA ARG A 20 11.36 2.63 9.02
C ARG A 20 12.21 2.13 10.20
N LYS A 21 12.28 2.95 11.28
CA LYS A 21 13.06 2.68 12.50
C LYS A 21 14.54 2.43 12.26
N GLY A 22 15.09 3.06 11.21
CA GLY A 22 16.51 3.11 10.96
C GLY A 22 17.22 3.96 12.02
N ARG A 23 18.32 3.44 12.52
CA ARG A 23 19.21 4.15 13.45
C ARG A 23 20.49 4.52 12.70
N MET A 24 20.77 5.80 12.59
CA MET A 24 22.01 6.29 12.01
C MET A 24 23.19 5.94 12.91
N GLU A 25 24.22 5.33 12.36
CA GLU A 25 25.46 5.00 13.06
C GLU A 25 26.58 5.95 12.71
N ALA A 26 26.68 6.33 11.42
CA ALA A 26 27.67 7.27 10.95
C ALA A 26 27.14 8.11 9.77
N MET A 27 27.70 9.29 9.64
CA MET A 27 27.53 10.19 8.50
C MET A 27 28.88 10.77 8.12
N VAL A 28 29.25 10.62 6.86
CA VAL A 28 30.52 11.15 6.32
C VAL A 28 30.22 12.03 5.11
N ASN A 29 30.53 13.31 5.22
CA ASN A 29 30.49 14.22 4.08
C ASN A 29 31.86 14.24 3.41
N HIS A 30 31.88 13.86 2.13
CA HIS A 30 33.15 13.80 1.37
C HIS A 30 33.59 15.16 0.80
N GLY A 31 32.80 16.22 0.99
CA GLY A 31 33.08 17.56 0.43
C GLY A 31 32.98 17.63 -1.10
N THR A 32 32.40 16.59 -1.73
CA THR A 32 32.21 16.48 -3.18
C THR A 32 30.74 16.68 -3.58
N GLY A 33 29.89 17.13 -2.65
CA GLY A 33 28.44 17.19 -2.82
C GLY A 33 27.76 15.86 -2.57
N TRP A 34 28.48 14.86 -2.07
CA TRP A 34 27.96 13.54 -1.71
C TRP A 34 28.18 13.24 -0.23
N VAL A 35 27.18 12.58 0.36
CA VAL A 35 27.20 12.16 1.76
C VAL A 35 27.01 10.66 1.83
N ARG A 36 27.86 10.00 2.62
CA ARG A 36 27.68 8.60 3.02
C ARG A 36 27.01 8.53 4.36
N LEU A 37 25.98 7.68 4.42
CA LEU A 37 25.18 7.40 5.61
C LEU A 37 25.27 5.91 5.93
N ASP A 38 25.63 5.58 7.15
CA ASP A 38 25.57 4.21 7.65
C ASP A 38 24.43 4.08 8.65
N TYR A 39 23.56 3.09 8.40
CA TYR A 39 22.34 2.83 9.17
C TYR A 39 22.25 1.37 9.59
N ARG A 40 21.73 1.16 10.78
CA ARG A 40 21.19 -0.13 11.21
C ARG A 40 19.68 -0.07 11.12
N VAL A 41 19.10 -0.97 10.32
CA VAL A 41 17.66 -0.94 9.96
C VAL A 41 17.08 -2.35 10.13
N PRO A 42 15.90 -2.50 10.76
CA PRO A 42 15.21 -3.79 10.79
C PRO A 42 14.96 -4.30 9.35
N ALA A 43 15.23 -5.59 9.08
CA ALA A 43 15.10 -6.17 7.74
C ALA A 43 13.73 -5.92 7.11
N ARG A 44 12.65 -5.98 7.90
CA ARG A 44 11.28 -5.67 7.44
C ARG A 44 11.08 -4.20 7.05
N GLY A 45 11.89 -3.27 7.59
CA GLY A 45 11.91 -1.86 7.19
C GLY A 45 12.53 -1.64 5.81
N LEU A 46 13.23 -2.64 5.26
CA LEU A 46 13.80 -2.59 3.92
C LEU A 46 12.83 -3.04 2.82
N ILE A 47 11.71 -3.66 3.21
CA ILE A 47 10.67 -4.05 2.25
C ILE A 47 10.14 -2.77 1.57
N GLY A 48 10.18 -2.73 0.23
CA GLY A 48 9.77 -1.57 -0.56
C GLY A 48 10.68 -0.34 -0.48
N PHE A 49 11.57 -0.26 0.50
CA PHE A 49 12.45 0.91 0.70
C PHE A 49 13.26 1.27 -0.55
N ARG A 50 13.74 0.28 -1.28
CA ARG A 50 14.56 0.53 -2.48
C ARG A 50 13.80 1.31 -3.55
N THR A 51 12.54 0.98 -3.78
CA THR A 51 11.70 1.64 -4.78
C THR A 51 11.43 3.09 -4.39
N GLU A 52 11.06 3.33 -3.14
CA GLU A 52 10.82 4.66 -2.59
C GLU A 52 12.11 5.50 -2.58
N PHE A 53 13.21 4.93 -2.11
CA PHE A 53 14.53 5.56 -2.10
C PHE A 53 14.96 6.01 -3.50
N LEU A 54 14.85 5.15 -4.51
CA LEU A 54 15.20 5.50 -5.90
C LEU A 54 14.28 6.58 -6.47
N THR A 55 12.99 6.57 -6.12
CA THR A 55 12.04 7.60 -6.53
C THR A 55 12.41 8.95 -5.93
N GLU A 56 12.61 9.00 -4.62
CA GLU A 56 12.93 10.23 -3.90
C GLU A 56 14.31 10.81 -4.25
N THR A 57 15.29 9.95 -4.53
CA THR A 57 16.62 10.36 -4.97
C THR A 57 16.74 10.51 -6.49
N ARG A 58 15.64 10.43 -7.24
CA ARG A 58 15.61 10.50 -8.71
C ARG A 58 16.58 9.52 -9.37
N GLY A 59 16.77 8.34 -8.76
CA GLY A 59 17.66 7.31 -9.25
C GLY A 59 19.17 7.56 -9.02
N THR A 60 19.56 8.66 -8.37
CA THR A 60 20.98 8.99 -8.15
C THR A 60 21.57 8.30 -6.95
N GLY A 61 20.76 7.95 -5.92
CA GLY A 61 21.25 7.33 -4.70
C GLY A 61 21.76 5.90 -4.89
N ILE A 62 22.80 5.55 -4.16
CA ILE A 62 23.41 4.22 -4.13
C ILE A 62 23.10 3.59 -2.77
N LEU A 63 22.64 2.34 -2.78
CA LEU A 63 22.23 1.62 -1.58
C LEU A 63 22.85 0.23 -1.54
N HIS A 64 23.52 -0.08 -0.43
CA HIS A 64 23.99 -1.42 -0.10
C HIS A 64 23.55 -1.83 1.29
N HIS A 65 23.13 -3.08 1.46
CA HIS A 65 22.84 -3.62 2.78
C HIS A 65 23.40 -5.03 2.91
N VAL A 66 23.82 -5.35 4.13
CA VAL A 66 24.28 -6.67 4.54
C VAL A 66 23.62 -7.04 5.85
N PHE A 67 23.48 -8.35 6.11
CA PHE A 67 23.03 -8.81 7.40
C PHE A 67 24.09 -8.52 8.46
N ASP A 68 23.66 -7.94 9.60
CA ASP A 68 24.53 -7.56 10.69
C ASP A 68 24.33 -8.42 11.94
N GLY A 69 23.06 -8.79 12.25
CA GLY A 69 22.74 -9.59 13.41
C GLY A 69 21.27 -9.60 13.74
N PHE A 70 20.93 -10.31 14.83
CA PHE A 70 19.59 -10.30 15.40
C PHE A 70 19.52 -9.30 16.56
N GLU A 71 18.44 -8.52 16.60
CA GLU A 71 18.15 -7.59 17.67
C GLU A 71 16.72 -7.82 18.22
N PRO A 72 16.41 -7.33 19.44
CA PRO A 72 15.06 -7.38 19.95
C PRO A 72 14.05 -6.70 19.04
N TRP A 73 12.78 -7.13 19.15
CA TRP A 73 11.70 -6.55 18.37
C TRP A 73 11.50 -5.05 18.63
N PHE A 74 11.62 -4.22 17.59
CA PHE A 74 11.48 -2.76 17.67
C PHE A 74 10.04 -2.24 17.64
N GLY A 75 9.03 -3.10 17.76
CA GLY A 75 7.63 -2.74 17.62
C GLY A 75 7.19 -2.64 16.16
N ASP A 76 5.94 -2.28 15.90
CA ASP A 76 5.35 -2.28 14.56
C ASP A 76 5.91 -1.19 13.66
N LEU A 77 6.06 -1.51 12.38
CA LEU A 77 6.40 -0.57 11.32
C LEU A 77 5.14 -0.22 10.54
N ARG A 78 4.69 1.02 10.65
CA ARG A 78 3.60 1.53 9.83
C ARG A 78 4.18 2.29 8.65
N THR A 79 4.31 1.62 7.51
CA THR A 79 4.80 2.23 6.27
C THR A 79 3.70 2.89 5.46
N ARG A 80 2.44 2.48 5.67
CA ARG A 80 1.29 3.00 4.94
C ARG A 80 0.30 3.74 5.86
N PRO A 81 0.07 5.04 5.64
CA PRO A 81 -0.94 5.82 6.38
C PRO A 81 -2.38 5.56 5.90
N SER A 82 -2.55 5.18 4.62
CA SER A 82 -3.83 4.97 3.94
C SER A 82 -4.47 3.61 4.29
N GLY A 83 -5.80 3.51 4.23
CA GLY A 83 -6.55 2.28 4.38
C GLY A 83 -6.63 1.46 3.09
N SER A 84 -7.41 0.39 3.12
CA SER A 84 -7.72 -0.48 1.99
C SER A 84 -9.17 -0.34 1.55
N LEU A 85 -9.41 -0.42 0.24
CA LEU A 85 -10.73 -0.69 -0.32
C LEU A 85 -10.91 -2.21 -0.40
N VAL A 86 -11.86 -2.74 0.36
CA VAL A 86 -12.06 -4.19 0.54
C VAL A 86 -13.38 -4.60 -0.09
N ALA A 87 -13.37 -5.62 -0.94
CA ALA A 87 -14.60 -6.15 -1.54
C ALA A 87 -15.50 -6.80 -0.48
N ASP A 88 -16.79 -6.46 -0.49
CA ASP A 88 -17.80 -6.98 0.44
C ASP A 88 -18.48 -8.26 -0.06
N ARG A 89 -18.18 -8.70 -1.29
CA ARG A 89 -18.82 -9.86 -1.93
C ARG A 89 -18.02 -10.41 -3.09
N ARG A 90 -18.44 -11.59 -3.55
CA ARG A 90 -17.89 -12.24 -4.74
C ARG A 90 -18.61 -11.76 -6.01
N GLY A 91 -17.88 -11.72 -7.13
CA GLY A 91 -18.37 -11.51 -8.49
C GLY A 91 -17.41 -10.72 -9.37
N PRO A 92 -17.74 -10.51 -10.65
CA PRO A 92 -16.93 -9.70 -11.53
C PRO A 92 -17.08 -8.21 -11.21
N THR A 93 -16.00 -7.46 -11.28
CA THR A 93 -16.04 -6.01 -11.14
C THR A 93 -16.72 -5.35 -12.33
N THR A 94 -17.53 -4.33 -12.09
CA THR A 94 -18.22 -3.59 -13.13
C THR A 94 -17.64 -2.20 -13.33
N THR A 95 -17.67 -1.69 -14.58
CA THR A 95 -17.26 -0.32 -14.90
C THR A 95 -18.02 0.70 -14.06
N TYR A 96 -19.34 0.49 -13.89
CA TYR A 96 -20.22 1.37 -13.13
C TYR A 96 -19.78 1.49 -11.66
N SER A 97 -19.45 0.37 -11.04
CA SER A 97 -18.99 0.35 -9.65
C SER A 97 -17.62 1.02 -9.50
N LEU A 98 -16.67 0.63 -10.37
CA LEU A 98 -15.30 1.16 -10.30
C LEU A 98 -15.24 2.68 -10.52
N LEU A 99 -16.14 3.26 -11.32
CA LEU A 99 -16.26 4.71 -11.48
C LEU A 99 -16.53 5.45 -10.17
N SER A 100 -17.42 4.91 -9.35
CA SER A 100 -17.71 5.51 -8.04
C SER A 100 -16.60 5.22 -7.02
N LEU A 101 -15.86 4.12 -7.18
CA LEU A 101 -14.80 3.72 -6.25
C LEU A 101 -13.48 4.46 -6.50
N GLN A 102 -13.19 4.87 -7.74
CA GLN A 102 -11.99 5.65 -8.04
C GLN A 102 -11.97 7.03 -7.36
N GLU A 103 -13.13 7.57 -6.98
CA GLU A 103 -13.24 8.81 -6.20
C GLU A 103 -12.78 8.61 -4.74
N ARG A 104 -12.73 7.37 -4.28
CA ARG A 104 -12.37 6.99 -2.92
C ARG A 104 -10.90 6.65 -2.74
N GLY A 105 -10.21 6.38 -3.84
CA GLY A 105 -8.81 6.01 -3.80
C GLY A 105 -8.28 5.42 -5.11
N SER A 106 -7.13 4.81 -5.04
CA SER A 106 -6.44 4.21 -6.20
C SER A 106 -6.78 2.73 -6.34
N LEU A 107 -7.31 2.32 -7.49
CA LEU A 107 -7.70 0.93 -7.75
C LEU A 107 -6.52 0.10 -8.27
N PHE A 108 -6.44 -1.17 -7.87
CA PHE A 108 -5.40 -2.12 -8.31
C PHE A 108 -5.85 -3.00 -9.47
N LEU A 109 -7.15 -3.03 -9.77
CA LEU A 109 -7.75 -3.87 -10.79
C LEU A 109 -8.77 -3.10 -11.63
N GLY A 110 -8.97 -3.58 -12.85
CA GLY A 110 -9.93 -3.04 -13.81
C GLY A 110 -11.27 -3.77 -13.80
N PRO A 111 -12.18 -3.42 -14.74
CA PRO A 111 -13.47 -4.08 -14.90
C PRO A 111 -13.32 -5.52 -15.40
N GLY A 112 -14.29 -6.37 -15.07
CA GLY A 112 -14.35 -7.78 -15.49
C GLY A 112 -13.45 -8.72 -14.67
N VAL A 113 -12.78 -8.23 -13.63
CA VAL A 113 -11.93 -9.06 -12.76
C VAL A 113 -12.79 -9.71 -11.68
N GLU A 114 -12.67 -11.02 -11.52
CA GLU A 114 -13.33 -11.75 -10.44
C GLU A 114 -12.72 -11.38 -9.09
N VAL A 115 -13.56 -10.93 -8.18
CA VAL A 115 -13.22 -10.63 -6.79
C VAL A 115 -14.01 -11.53 -5.83
N TYR A 116 -13.57 -11.55 -4.58
CA TYR A 116 -14.25 -12.26 -3.50
C TYR A 116 -14.27 -11.39 -2.23
N GLU A 117 -15.14 -11.73 -1.30
CA GLU A 117 -15.25 -11.02 -0.02
C GLU A 117 -13.92 -11.02 0.74
N GLY A 118 -13.51 -9.85 1.24
CA GLY A 118 -12.23 -9.67 1.91
C GLY A 118 -11.03 -9.42 0.98
N MET A 119 -11.21 -9.47 -0.35
CA MET A 119 -10.15 -9.10 -1.31
C MET A 119 -9.92 -7.60 -1.28
N VAL A 120 -8.66 -7.17 -1.19
CA VAL A 120 -8.27 -5.76 -1.30
C VAL A 120 -8.15 -5.39 -2.77
N ILE A 121 -8.98 -4.44 -3.20
CA ILE A 121 -9.10 -4.02 -4.60
C ILE A 121 -8.50 -2.66 -4.90
N GLY A 122 -8.06 -1.94 -3.86
CA GLY A 122 -7.46 -0.62 -4.00
C GLY A 122 -6.99 -0.04 -2.68
N GLU A 123 -6.28 1.06 -2.78
CA GLU A 123 -5.84 1.89 -1.66
C GLU A 123 -6.89 2.96 -1.39
N ASN A 124 -7.35 3.07 -0.14
CA ASN A 124 -8.28 4.11 0.27
C ASN A 124 -7.54 5.44 0.48
N ALA A 125 -8.09 6.55 0.03
CA ALA A 125 -7.54 7.88 0.31
C ALA A 125 -7.58 8.26 1.81
N ARG A 126 -8.41 7.57 2.62
CA ARG A 126 -8.48 7.73 4.08
C ARG A 126 -7.64 6.67 4.78
N SER A 127 -7.33 6.92 6.05
CA SER A 127 -6.53 6.00 6.89
C SER A 127 -7.25 4.71 7.29
N GLU A 128 -8.57 4.68 7.21
CA GLU A 128 -9.40 3.53 7.59
C GLU A 128 -9.73 2.68 6.36
N ASP A 129 -9.90 1.37 6.60
CA ASP A 129 -10.39 0.47 5.59
C ASP A 129 -11.86 0.73 5.29
N MET A 130 -12.27 0.48 4.05
CA MET A 130 -13.63 0.65 3.60
C MET A 130 -14.08 -0.60 2.84
N ASP A 131 -15.12 -1.25 3.36
CA ASP A 131 -15.81 -2.31 2.62
C ASP A 131 -16.66 -1.69 1.51
N VAL A 132 -16.52 -2.21 0.30
CA VAL A 132 -17.13 -1.66 -0.91
C VAL A 132 -17.70 -2.76 -1.79
N ASN A 133 -18.73 -2.43 -2.58
CA ASN A 133 -19.28 -3.33 -3.57
C ASN A 133 -18.73 -3.04 -4.98
N PRO A 134 -17.76 -3.81 -5.45
CA PRO A 134 -17.17 -3.61 -6.79
C PRO A 134 -17.96 -4.27 -7.91
N THR A 135 -19.01 -5.04 -7.59
CA THR A 135 -19.80 -5.82 -8.55
C THR A 135 -21.16 -5.20 -8.88
N LYS A 136 -21.42 -3.99 -8.37
CA LYS A 136 -22.71 -3.32 -8.54
C LYS A 136 -22.91 -2.94 -10.01
N GLU A 137 -24.01 -3.40 -10.58
CA GLU A 137 -24.45 -3.03 -11.93
C GLU A 137 -25.31 -1.76 -11.92
N ARG A 138 -25.32 -1.05 -13.03
CA ARG A 138 -26.22 0.05 -13.26
C ARG A 138 -27.64 -0.52 -13.46
N LYS A 139 -28.60 -0.11 -12.63
CA LYS A 139 -30.02 -0.41 -12.90
C LYS A 139 -30.43 0.32 -14.18
N LEU A 140 -30.84 -0.43 -15.19
CA LEU A 140 -31.44 0.11 -16.39
C LEU A 140 -32.79 0.71 -15.99
N THR A 141 -32.90 2.04 -15.97
CA THR A 141 -34.18 2.73 -15.88
C THR A 141 -34.65 3.04 -17.30
N ASN A 142 -35.92 2.77 -17.61
CA ASN A 142 -36.54 3.00 -18.93
C ASN A 142 -36.62 4.50 -19.34
N MET A 143 -36.07 5.42 -18.58
CA MET A 143 -35.94 6.82 -18.97
C MET A 143 -34.79 6.98 -19.94
N ARG A 144 -35.10 7.16 -21.21
CA ARG A 144 -34.18 7.71 -22.21
C ARG A 144 -33.86 9.14 -21.81
N SER A 145 -32.82 9.38 -21.05
CA SER A 145 -32.23 10.69 -20.99
C SER A 145 -31.41 10.86 -22.27
N SER A 146 -31.89 11.73 -23.14
CA SER A 146 -31.23 12.17 -24.37
C SER A 146 -30.03 13.08 -24.14
N THR A 147 -29.56 13.14 -22.89
CA THR A 147 -28.37 13.89 -22.53
C THR A 147 -27.15 12.99 -22.68
N ALA A 148 -26.23 13.46 -23.50
CA ALA A 148 -24.97 12.83 -23.87
C ALA A 148 -24.44 11.86 -22.81
N GLU A 149 -24.16 10.61 -23.20
CA GLU A 149 -23.27 9.73 -22.46
C GLU A 149 -21.96 10.50 -22.27
N GLU A 150 -21.80 11.18 -21.17
CA GLU A 150 -20.49 11.62 -20.74
C GLU A 150 -19.65 10.35 -20.69
N LEU A 151 -18.67 10.27 -21.58
CA LEU A 151 -17.67 9.21 -21.62
C LEU A 151 -16.89 9.29 -20.31
N VAL A 152 -17.47 8.78 -19.23
CA VAL A 152 -16.83 8.75 -17.91
C VAL A 152 -15.66 7.77 -18.00
N ARG A 153 -14.47 8.35 -18.04
CA ARG A 153 -13.23 7.61 -18.24
C ARG A 153 -12.75 7.02 -16.93
N LEU A 154 -12.63 5.70 -16.88
CA LEU A 154 -11.94 5.03 -15.78
C LEU A 154 -10.45 5.40 -15.81
N ILE A 155 -9.93 5.78 -14.66
CA ILE A 155 -8.48 5.91 -14.45
C ILE A 155 -7.88 4.51 -14.56
N PRO A 156 -6.80 4.31 -15.33
CA PRO A 156 -6.14 3.02 -15.43
C PRO A 156 -5.78 2.47 -14.03
N PRO A 157 -6.05 1.19 -13.75
CA PRO A 157 -5.68 0.60 -12.48
C PRO A 157 -4.16 0.56 -12.31
N ARG A 158 -3.71 0.61 -11.06
CA ARG A 158 -2.30 0.46 -10.68
C ARG A 158 -2.04 -0.99 -10.24
N PRO A 159 -1.68 -1.93 -11.13
CA PRO A 159 -1.31 -3.27 -10.70
C PRO A 159 -0.06 -3.21 -9.82
N LEU A 160 -0.06 -3.96 -8.73
CA LEU A 160 1.07 -4.02 -7.82
C LEU A 160 2.02 -5.15 -8.21
N SER A 161 3.33 -4.88 -8.21
CA SER A 161 4.36 -5.92 -8.20
C SER A 161 4.37 -6.65 -6.85
N LEU A 162 5.05 -7.78 -6.75
CA LEU A 162 5.17 -8.51 -5.48
C LEU A 162 5.79 -7.63 -4.37
N ASP A 163 6.85 -6.90 -4.68
CA ASP A 163 7.51 -6.01 -3.72
C ASP A 163 6.56 -4.91 -3.25
N GLN A 164 5.83 -4.28 -4.18
CA GLN A 164 4.83 -3.26 -3.84
C GLN A 164 3.66 -3.84 -3.03
N ALA A 165 3.23 -5.07 -3.32
CA ALA A 165 2.20 -5.76 -2.57
C ALA A 165 2.66 -6.05 -1.13
N LEU A 166 3.89 -6.53 -0.94
CA LEU A 166 4.49 -6.78 0.38
C LEU A 166 4.69 -5.48 1.18
N GLU A 167 5.02 -4.38 0.51
CA GLU A 167 5.11 -3.07 1.15
C GLU A 167 3.75 -2.53 1.56
N PHE A 168 2.71 -2.79 0.73
CA PHE A 168 1.37 -2.29 0.93
C PHE A 168 0.66 -2.94 2.10
N ILE A 169 0.81 -4.25 2.34
CA ILE A 169 0.05 -4.99 3.34
C ILE A 169 0.29 -4.52 4.77
N ARG A 170 -0.78 -4.59 5.58
CA ARG A 170 -0.74 -4.43 7.04
C ARG A 170 -0.81 -5.80 7.72
N GLU A 171 -0.73 -5.83 9.05
CA GLU A 171 -0.75 -7.05 9.86
C GLU A 171 -2.00 -7.92 9.68
N ASP A 172 -3.14 -7.29 9.36
CA ASP A 172 -4.42 -7.95 9.10
C ASP A 172 -4.63 -8.31 7.62
N GLU A 173 -3.60 -8.15 6.80
CA GLU A 173 -3.62 -8.40 5.36
C GLU A 173 -2.56 -9.42 4.95
N CYS A 174 -2.79 -10.12 3.85
CA CYS A 174 -1.82 -11.02 3.26
C CYS A 174 -1.82 -10.95 1.73
N VAL A 175 -0.71 -11.37 1.15
CA VAL A 175 -0.52 -11.48 -0.31
C VAL A 175 -0.79 -12.91 -0.74
N GLU A 176 -1.64 -13.09 -1.73
CA GLU A 176 -1.83 -14.36 -2.43
C GLU A 176 -1.05 -14.31 -3.74
N VAL A 177 -0.11 -15.24 -3.89
CA VAL A 177 0.70 -15.36 -5.12
C VAL A 177 0.30 -16.61 -5.86
N THR A 178 -0.13 -16.45 -7.09
CA THR A 178 -0.40 -17.53 -8.03
C THR A 178 0.47 -17.37 -9.28
N PRO A 179 0.64 -18.40 -10.11
CA PRO A 179 1.38 -18.27 -11.37
C PRO A 179 0.84 -17.16 -12.30
N ALA A 180 -0.45 -16.83 -12.18
CA ALA A 180 -1.12 -15.88 -13.07
C ALA A 180 -1.35 -14.50 -12.45
N SER A 181 -1.35 -14.37 -11.12
CA SER A 181 -1.76 -13.12 -10.47
C SER A 181 -1.23 -12.98 -9.04
N ILE A 182 -1.02 -11.72 -8.64
CA ILE A 182 -0.77 -11.30 -7.28
C ILE A 182 -2.05 -10.62 -6.79
N ARG A 183 -2.55 -11.05 -5.64
CA ARG A 183 -3.76 -10.50 -5.02
C ARG A 183 -3.48 -10.14 -3.57
N LEU A 184 -4.17 -9.14 -3.08
CA LEU A 184 -4.15 -8.76 -1.67
C LEU A 184 -5.49 -9.13 -1.04
N ARG A 185 -5.50 -9.61 0.19
CA ARG A 185 -6.72 -9.88 0.92
C ARG A 185 -6.57 -9.65 2.41
N LYS A 186 -7.69 -9.50 3.09
CA LYS A 186 -7.73 -9.55 4.55
C LYS A 186 -7.50 -10.99 5.04
N VAL A 187 -6.88 -11.12 6.20
CA VAL A 187 -6.72 -12.43 6.88
C VAL A 187 -8.09 -13.00 7.23
N VAL A 188 -8.96 -12.17 7.79
CA VAL A 188 -10.38 -12.51 8.04
C VAL A 188 -11.20 -11.98 6.87
N LEU A 189 -11.78 -12.88 6.08
CA LEU A 189 -12.49 -12.51 4.85
C LEU A 189 -13.87 -11.92 5.13
N ASP A 190 -14.64 -12.51 6.05
CA ASP A 190 -15.99 -12.08 6.40
C ASP A 190 -16.01 -10.68 7.02
N GLN A 191 -16.83 -9.79 6.45
CA GLN A 191 -16.96 -8.39 6.89
C GLN A 191 -17.48 -8.28 8.33
N ALA A 192 -18.47 -9.11 8.70
CA ALA A 192 -19.07 -9.05 10.04
C ALA A 192 -18.08 -9.52 11.10
N ASP A 193 -17.24 -10.50 10.77
CA ASP A 193 -16.18 -10.98 11.67
C ASP A 193 -15.08 -9.93 11.85
N ARG A 194 -14.68 -9.23 10.78
CA ARG A 194 -13.75 -8.10 10.88
C ARG A 194 -14.30 -7.00 11.79
N ALA A 195 -15.55 -6.61 11.60
CA ALA A 195 -16.20 -5.57 12.42
C ALA A 195 -16.29 -5.99 13.91
N ARG A 196 -16.60 -7.26 14.18
CA ARG A 196 -16.64 -7.82 15.55
C ARG A 196 -15.26 -7.79 16.20
N SER A 197 -14.22 -8.20 15.48
CA SER A 197 -12.84 -8.21 15.97
C SER A 197 -12.33 -6.80 16.26
N ALA A 198 -12.59 -5.84 15.37
CA ALA A 198 -12.23 -4.43 15.55
C ALA A 198 -12.92 -3.82 16.79
N LYS A 199 -14.21 -4.14 17.01
CA LYS A 199 -14.93 -3.69 18.20
C LYS A 199 -14.34 -4.26 19.50
N ARG A 200 -13.98 -5.55 19.53
CA ARG A 200 -13.34 -6.19 20.67
C ARG A 200 -11.97 -5.56 20.98
N ALA A 201 -11.16 -5.31 19.95
CA ALA A 201 -9.86 -4.68 20.13
C ALA A 201 -9.97 -3.25 20.67
N ARG A 202 -10.94 -2.46 20.21
CA ARG A 202 -11.19 -1.10 20.74
C ARG A 202 -11.62 -1.13 22.22
N VAL A 203 -12.45 -2.08 22.63
CA VAL A 203 -12.87 -2.23 24.03
C VAL A 203 -11.69 -2.65 24.90
N ALA A 204 -10.85 -3.58 24.44
CA ALA A 204 -9.67 -4.01 25.17
C ALA A 204 -8.59 -2.92 25.31
N ALA A 205 -8.53 -1.97 24.39
CA ALA A 205 -7.58 -0.85 24.44
C ALA A 205 -8.07 0.34 25.29
N ALA A 206 -9.37 0.34 25.66
CA ALA A 206 -9.99 1.42 26.45
C ALA A 206 -10.15 1.06 27.96
N GLY A 207 -9.82 -0.17 28.35
CA GLY A 207 -9.81 -0.66 29.74
C GLY A 207 -8.42 -0.96 30.23
#